data_3f0b31b57b5a34730eef2e04216f5278
#
_entry.id   3f0b31b57b5a34730eef2e04216f5278
#
_cell.length_a   1.000
_cell.length_b   1.000
_cell.length_c   1.000
_cell.angle_alpha   90.00
_cell.angle_beta   90.00
_cell.angle_gamma   90.00
#
_symmetry.space_group_name_H-M   'P 1'
#
loop_
_entity.id
_entity.type
_entity.pdbx_description
1 polymer ?
#
loop_
_entity_poly.entity_id
_entity_poly.type
_entity_poly.pdbx_seq_one_letter_code
_entity_poly.pdbx_strand_id
1 'polypeptide(L)'
;AEGNLDTIVSELDALYQTYSRGDVTAYITEQCLDTITAQMNLSESIIVLYAALLTAMHRIVGAEFAAHVLQVCISRFMTTYGRLLQADSHASTRECVNLVTLLCHLFNVKMLSDVILYDMVRLFLGQSFVHMVPGVADKKPITEMDIELLLRVVQSSGQQLRHADAESLSAIVELTQQCMQGAPVVAESSRA
;
A
#
# COMPACT_ATOMS: atom_id res chain seq x y z
N ALA A 1 5.85 3.59 25.32
CA ALA A 1 5.40 3.83 23.93
C ALA A 1 3.87 3.92 23.82
N GLU A 2 3.12 3.08 24.55
CA GLU A 2 1.64 3.06 24.54
C GLU A 2 1.03 4.38 25.03
N GLY A 3 1.51 4.94 26.15
CA GLY A 3 1.00 6.21 26.70
C GLY A 3 1.12 7.41 25.78
N ASN A 4 2.01 7.35 24.80
CA ASN A 4 2.23 8.45 23.85
C ASN A 4 1.21 8.38 22.68
N LEU A 5 0.79 7.18 22.27
CA LEU A 5 -0.21 7.01 21.21
C LEU A 5 -1.59 7.49 21.70
N ASP A 6 -2.01 7.11 22.89
CA ASP A 6 -3.30 7.53 23.48
C ASP A 6 -3.39 9.04 23.64
N THR A 7 -2.30 9.69 24.04
CA THR A 7 -2.23 11.14 24.16
C THR A 7 -2.39 11.80 22.78
N ILE A 8 -1.65 11.32 21.76
CA ILE A 8 -1.74 11.85 20.40
C ILE A 8 -3.16 11.68 19.84
N VAL A 9 -3.75 10.51 20.02
CA VAL A 9 -5.11 10.20 19.55
C VAL A 9 -6.12 11.15 20.22
N SER A 10 -5.98 11.41 21.54
CA SER A 10 -6.87 12.34 22.27
C SER A 10 -6.71 13.77 21.79
N GLU A 11 -5.50 14.22 21.50
CA GLU A 11 -5.24 15.56 20.94
C GLU A 11 -5.81 15.69 19.52
N LEU A 12 -5.69 14.66 18.68
CA LEU A 12 -6.28 14.63 17.36
C LEU A 12 -7.82 14.62 17.42
N ASP A 13 -8.43 13.88 18.35
CA ASP A 13 -9.89 13.89 18.54
C ASP A 13 -10.38 15.29 18.92
N ALA A 14 -9.65 16.04 19.75
CA ALA A 14 -9.99 17.42 20.10
C ALA A 14 -10.03 18.35 18.87
N LEU A 15 -9.23 18.09 17.83
CA LEU A 15 -9.29 18.86 16.59
C LEU A 15 -10.61 18.64 15.85
N TYR A 16 -11.16 17.43 15.87
CA TYR A 16 -12.48 17.14 15.27
C TYR A 16 -13.64 17.82 15.97
N GLN A 17 -13.47 18.21 17.23
CA GLN A 17 -14.46 19.02 17.97
C GLN A 17 -14.40 20.50 17.62
N THR A 18 -13.24 20.97 17.11
CA THR A 18 -12.97 22.40 16.91
C THR A 18 -13.05 22.80 15.43
N TYR A 19 -12.67 21.91 14.51
CA TYR A 19 -12.55 22.19 13.09
C TYR A 19 -13.44 21.32 12.23
N SER A 20 -13.53 21.65 10.92
CA SER A 20 -14.26 20.85 9.94
C SER A 20 -13.70 19.42 9.85
N ARG A 21 -14.58 18.42 9.97
CA ARG A 21 -14.18 17.01 9.91
C ARG A 21 -13.43 16.64 8.62
N GLY A 22 -13.87 17.18 7.50
CA GLY A 22 -13.23 16.95 6.20
C GLY A 22 -11.80 17.50 6.16
N ASP A 23 -11.61 18.73 6.65
CA ASP A 23 -10.30 19.40 6.63
C ASP A 23 -9.30 18.70 7.57
N VAL A 24 -9.76 18.32 8.77
CA VAL A 24 -8.94 17.58 9.74
C VAL A 24 -8.55 16.20 9.17
N THR A 25 -9.51 15.49 8.59
CA THR A 25 -9.26 14.18 7.97
C THR A 25 -8.24 14.31 6.83
N ALA A 26 -8.42 15.28 5.93
CA ALA A 26 -7.50 15.50 4.83
C ALA A 26 -6.09 15.85 5.33
N TYR A 27 -6.00 16.76 6.29
CA TYR A 27 -4.71 17.19 6.86
C TYR A 27 -3.96 16.03 7.54
N ILE A 28 -4.62 15.27 8.41
CA ILE A 28 -4.00 14.11 9.09
C ILE A 28 -3.53 13.08 8.05
N THR A 29 -4.36 12.79 7.06
CA THR A 29 -4.03 11.82 6.01
C THR A 29 -2.80 12.27 5.22
N GLU A 30 -2.78 13.52 4.75
CA GLU A 30 -1.67 14.07 3.99
C GLU A 30 -0.37 14.06 4.81
N GLN A 31 -0.39 14.54 6.05
CA GLN A 31 0.80 14.57 6.90
C GLN A 31 1.36 13.17 7.18
N CYS A 32 0.50 12.18 7.43
CA CYS A 32 0.93 10.80 7.64
C CYS A 32 1.57 10.23 6.37
N LEU A 33 0.91 10.39 5.23
CA LEU A 33 1.40 9.85 3.96
C LEU A 33 2.66 10.59 3.48
N ASP A 34 2.75 11.90 3.63
CA ASP A 34 3.95 12.67 3.29
C ASP A 34 5.15 12.22 4.11
N THR A 35 4.97 11.98 5.41
CA THR A 35 6.06 11.48 6.25
C THR A 35 6.51 10.08 5.82
N ILE A 36 5.58 9.21 5.46
CA ILE A 36 5.87 7.84 5.03
C ILE A 36 6.57 7.84 3.66
N THR A 37 6.20 8.74 2.76
CA THR A 37 6.73 8.77 1.39
C THR A 37 8.02 9.57 1.25
N ALA A 38 8.21 10.62 2.06
CA ALA A 38 9.39 11.49 1.98
C ALA A 38 10.71 10.82 2.43
N GLN A 39 10.64 9.80 3.28
CA GLN A 39 11.83 9.18 3.86
C GLN A 39 12.28 7.95 3.08
N MET A 40 13.48 8.02 2.49
CA MET A 40 14.06 6.90 1.72
C MET A 40 14.41 5.68 2.59
N ASN A 41 14.69 5.86 3.88
CA ASN A 41 15.09 4.79 4.81
C ASN A 41 14.15 4.73 6.04
N LEU A 42 12.85 4.77 5.79
CA LEU A 42 11.89 4.61 6.88
C LEU A 42 11.90 3.16 7.38
N SER A 43 12.05 2.99 8.70
CA SER A 43 11.97 1.66 9.28
C SER A 43 10.53 1.14 9.26
N GLU A 44 10.34 -0.14 9.03
CA GLU A 44 9.02 -0.78 9.03
C GLU A 44 8.27 -0.54 10.35
N SER A 45 9.00 -0.49 11.48
CA SER A 45 8.41 -0.20 12.80
C SER A 45 7.70 1.15 12.85
N ILE A 46 8.20 2.16 12.13
CA ILE A 46 7.54 3.47 12.06
C ILE A 46 6.27 3.38 11.20
N ILE A 47 6.29 2.63 10.10
CA ILE A 47 5.09 2.41 9.28
C ILE A 47 4.00 1.68 10.09
N VAL A 48 4.39 0.71 10.91
CA VAL A 48 3.47 0.02 11.84
C VAL A 48 2.82 1.01 12.82
N LEU A 49 3.59 1.97 13.37
CA LEU A 49 3.05 3.00 14.26
C LEU A 49 2.03 3.91 13.54
N TYR A 50 2.31 4.30 12.30
CA TYR A 50 1.35 5.05 11.48
C TYR A 50 0.09 4.23 11.17
N ALA A 51 0.23 2.95 10.86
CA ALA A 51 -0.92 2.06 10.66
C ALA A 51 -1.77 1.94 11.93
N ALA A 52 -1.13 1.84 13.10
CA ALA A 52 -1.82 1.81 14.40
C ALA A 52 -2.55 3.14 14.68
N LEU A 53 -1.89 4.29 14.43
CA LEU A 53 -2.48 5.62 14.59
C LEU A 53 -3.72 5.78 13.68
N LEU A 54 -3.57 5.50 12.38
CA LEU A 54 -4.67 5.61 11.42
C LEU A 54 -5.84 4.69 11.78
N THR A 55 -5.56 3.48 12.30
CA THR A 55 -6.59 2.55 12.76
C THR A 55 -7.28 3.04 14.04
N ALA A 56 -6.55 3.65 14.97
CA ALA A 56 -7.13 4.26 16.16
C ALA A 56 -8.06 5.41 15.78
N MET A 57 -7.62 6.28 14.86
CA MET A 57 -8.45 7.38 14.34
C MET A 57 -9.69 6.86 13.60
N HIS A 58 -9.56 5.79 12.79
CA HIS A 58 -10.72 5.15 12.17
C HIS A 58 -11.77 4.71 13.19
N ARG A 59 -11.36 4.15 14.34
CA ARG A 59 -12.28 3.69 15.40
C ARG A 59 -13.03 4.84 16.08
N ILE A 60 -12.40 6.03 16.14
CA ILE A 60 -12.98 7.23 16.78
C ILE A 60 -13.81 8.03 15.78
N VAL A 61 -13.27 8.31 14.61
CA VAL A 61 -13.88 9.18 13.60
C VAL A 61 -14.92 8.43 12.76
N GLY A 62 -14.66 7.14 12.46
CA GLY A 62 -15.58 6.28 11.71
C GLY A 62 -15.10 5.91 10.32
N ALA A 63 -15.98 5.23 9.56
CA ALA A 63 -15.66 4.63 8.27
C ALA A 63 -15.27 5.65 7.19
N GLU A 64 -15.78 6.86 7.24
CA GLU A 64 -15.45 7.93 6.28
C GLU A 64 -13.97 8.29 6.33
N PHE A 65 -13.38 8.32 7.55
CA PHE A 65 -11.95 8.53 7.73
C PHE A 65 -11.13 7.41 7.05
N ALA A 66 -11.49 6.15 7.31
CA ALA A 66 -10.80 5.02 6.69
C ALA A 66 -10.90 5.05 5.16
N ALA A 67 -12.10 5.32 4.63
CA ALA A 67 -12.31 5.42 3.18
C ALA A 67 -11.43 6.51 2.56
N HIS A 68 -11.33 7.69 3.19
CA HIS A 68 -10.50 8.78 2.72
C HIS A 68 -9.01 8.41 2.73
N VAL A 69 -8.50 7.87 3.86
CA VAL A 69 -7.10 7.41 3.99
C VAL A 69 -6.75 6.41 2.90
N LEU A 70 -7.60 5.39 2.70
CA LEU A 70 -7.37 4.34 1.72
C LEU A 70 -7.42 4.89 0.29
N GLN A 71 -8.37 5.77 -0.01
CA GLN A 71 -8.47 6.41 -1.32
C GLN A 71 -7.22 7.22 -1.66
N VAL A 72 -6.73 8.05 -0.74
CA VAL A 72 -5.54 8.88 -0.96
C VAL A 72 -4.29 7.99 -1.07
N CYS A 73 -4.14 6.99 -0.19
CA CYS A 73 -3.00 6.07 -0.19
C CYS A 73 -2.92 5.28 -1.52
N ILE A 74 -4.04 4.70 -1.96
CA ILE A 74 -4.10 3.94 -3.22
C ILE A 74 -3.86 4.87 -4.42
N SER A 75 -4.45 6.06 -4.43
CA SER A 75 -4.26 7.04 -5.50
C SER A 75 -2.79 7.46 -5.64
N ARG A 76 -2.11 7.74 -4.52
CA ARG A 76 -0.67 8.05 -4.52
C ARG A 76 0.16 6.87 -5.02
N PHE A 77 -0.13 5.67 -4.51
CA PHE A 77 0.54 4.46 -4.98
C PHE A 77 0.39 4.29 -6.49
N MET A 78 -0.82 4.35 -7.03
CA MET A 78 -1.08 4.16 -8.46
C MET A 78 -0.40 5.24 -9.33
N THR A 79 -0.36 6.48 -8.85
CA THR A 79 0.32 7.59 -9.53
C THR A 79 1.84 7.34 -9.58
N THR A 80 2.46 7.01 -8.45
CA THR A 80 3.91 6.78 -8.38
C THR A 80 4.30 5.52 -9.15
N TYR A 81 3.53 4.45 -9.02
CA TYR A 81 3.72 3.21 -9.76
C TYR A 81 3.60 3.42 -11.28
N GLY A 82 2.59 4.17 -11.73
CA GLY A 82 2.44 4.52 -13.14
C GLY A 82 3.62 5.32 -13.71
N ARG A 83 4.18 6.25 -12.92
CA ARG A 83 5.38 7.01 -13.29
C ARG A 83 6.61 6.11 -13.38
N LEU A 84 6.79 5.17 -12.47
CA LEU A 84 7.88 4.20 -12.52
C LEU A 84 7.79 3.31 -13.77
N LEU A 85 6.58 2.89 -14.17
CA LEU A 85 6.38 2.14 -15.41
C LEU A 85 6.75 2.93 -16.67
N GLN A 86 6.66 4.25 -16.62
CA GLN A 86 7.06 5.14 -17.71
C GLN A 86 8.54 5.51 -17.66
N ALA A 87 9.34 4.87 -16.80
CA ALA A 87 10.75 5.15 -16.54
C ALA A 87 11.02 6.62 -16.17
N ASP A 88 10.10 7.26 -15.42
CA ASP A 88 10.29 8.61 -14.90
C ASP A 88 11.41 8.58 -13.84
N SER A 89 12.53 9.23 -14.14
CA SER A 89 13.71 9.29 -13.27
C SER A 89 13.46 10.00 -11.93
N HIS A 90 12.34 10.71 -11.79
CA HIS A 90 11.94 11.39 -10.56
C HIS A 90 11.00 10.55 -9.69
N ALA A 91 10.51 9.40 -10.18
CA ALA A 91 9.68 8.50 -9.41
C ALA A 91 10.55 7.63 -8.48
N SER A 92 10.11 7.42 -7.25
CA SER A 92 10.84 6.67 -6.24
C SER A 92 10.25 5.29 -6.02
N THR A 93 11.00 4.24 -6.28
CA THR A 93 10.64 2.86 -5.94
C THR A 93 10.37 2.73 -4.44
N ARG A 94 11.13 3.44 -3.60
CA ARG A 94 10.95 3.44 -2.14
C ARG A 94 9.61 3.97 -1.70
N GLU A 95 9.08 4.98 -2.36
CA GLU A 95 7.74 5.49 -2.10
C GLU A 95 6.69 4.40 -2.31
N CYS A 96 6.75 3.65 -3.44
CA CYS A 96 5.87 2.51 -3.68
C CYS A 96 6.01 1.44 -2.61
N VAL A 97 7.25 1.08 -2.23
CA VAL A 97 7.52 0.07 -1.18
C VAL A 97 6.93 0.50 0.17
N ASN A 98 7.11 1.77 0.56
CA ASN A 98 6.57 2.28 1.82
C ASN A 98 5.04 2.29 1.83
N LEU A 99 4.40 2.70 0.72
CA LEU A 99 2.93 2.70 0.60
C LEU A 99 2.36 1.28 0.61
N VAL A 100 2.98 0.33 -0.10
CA VAL A 100 2.58 -1.09 -0.05
C VAL A 100 2.73 -1.65 1.36
N THR A 101 3.84 -1.35 2.03
CA THR A 101 4.07 -1.77 3.42
C THR A 101 2.99 -1.21 4.35
N LEU A 102 2.61 0.07 4.19
CA LEU A 102 1.51 0.67 4.95
C LEU A 102 0.19 -0.08 4.70
N LEU A 103 -0.17 -0.33 3.44
CA LEU A 103 -1.40 -1.06 3.09
C LEU A 103 -1.42 -2.48 3.69
N CYS A 104 -0.27 -3.18 3.69
CA CYS A 104 -0.13 -4.47 4.35
C CYS A 104 -0.42 -4.37 5.85
N HIS A 105 0.13 -3.37 6.54
CA HIS A 105 -0.12 -3.20 7.98
C HIS A 105 -1.55 -2.74 8.28
N LEU A 106 -2.17 -1.90 7.43
CA LEU A 106 -3.59 -1.55 7.55
C LEU A 106 -4.50 -2.77 7.41
N PHE A 107 -4.15 -3.72 6.53
CA PHE A 107 -4.82 -5.02 6.46
C PHE A 107 -4.59 -5.86 7.72
N ASN A 108 -3.37 -5.95 8.22
CA ASN A 108 -3.03 -6.73 9.42
C ASN A 108 -3.81 -6.25 10.66
N VAL A 109 -4.08 -4.95 10.76
CA VAL A 109 -4.88 -4.35 11.85
C VAL A 109 -6.39 -4.26 11.54
N LYS A 110 -6.84 -4.90 10.44
CA LYS A 110 -8.26 -5.01 10.02
C LYS A 110 -8.93 -3.68 9.65
N MET A 111 -8.17 -2.71 9.19
CA MET A 111 -8.70 -1.49 8.60
C MET A 111 -8.95 -1.64 7.09
N LEU A 112 -8.26 -2.58 6.44
CA LEU A 112 -8.33 -2.87 5.01
C LEU A 112 -8.81 -4.30 4.76
N SER A 113 -9.58 -4.52 3.68
CA SER A 113 -9.95 -5.87 3.22
C SER A 113 -8.81 -6.54 2.45
N ASP A 114 -8.75 -7.86 2.52
CA ASP A 114 -7.85 -8.73 1.75
C ASP A 114 -7.98 -8.56 0.24
N VAL A 115 -9.18 -8.27 -0.27
CA VAL A 115 -9.47 -8.06 -1.70
C VAL A 115 -8.49 -7.06 -2.33
N ILE A 116 -8.21 -5.95 -1.64
CA ILE A 116 -7.31 -4.92 -2.16
C ILE A 116 -5.87 -5.44 -2.28
N LEU A 117 -5.40 -6.22 -1.29
CA LEU A 117 -4.06 -6.81 -1.38
C LEU A 117 -3.97 -7.87 -2.48
N TYR A 118 -5.01 -8.69 -2.67
CA TYR A 118 -5.07 -9.63 -3.77
C TYR A 118 -5.08 -8.93 -5.13
N ASP A 119 -5.80 -7.82 -5.25
CA ASP A 119 -5.81 -7.03 -6.47
C ASP A 119 -4.43 -6.40 -6.76
N MET A 120 -3.74 -5.92 -5.73
CA MET A 120 -2.36 -5.43 -5.89
C MET A 120 -1.41 -6.54 -6.33
N VAL A 121 -1.52 -7.74 -5.75
CA VAL A 121 -0.70 -8.89 -6.15
C VAL A 121 -0.95 -9.25 -7.63
N ARG A 122 -2.20 -9.26 -8.07
CA ARG A 122 -2.54 -9.49 -9.49
C ARG A 122 -1.94 -8.41 -10.40
N LEU A 123 -1.98 -7.13 -9.97
CA LEU A 123 -1.35 -6.02 -10.68
C LEU A 123 0.16 -6.25 -10.86
N PHE A 124 0.87 -6.67 -9.80
CA PHE A 124 2.31 -6.96 -9.86
C PHE A 124 2.63 -8.19 -10.73
N LEU A 125 1.71 -9.15 -10.82
CA LEU A 125 1.83 -10.30 -11.73
C LEU A 125 1.45 -9.97 -13.19
N GLY A 126 1.30 -8.70 -13.51
CA GLY A 126 1.03 -8.23 -14.87
C GLY A 126 -0.39 -8.49 -15.36
N GLN A 127 -1.34 -8.82 -14.47
CA GLN A 127 -2.74 -8.88 -14.84
C GLN A 127 -3.32 -7.47 -14.94
N SER A 128 -4.01 -7.20 -16.05
CA SER A 128 -4.61 -5.89 -16.29
C SER A 128 -5.84 -5.69 -15.41
N PHE A 129 -5.83 -4.64 -14.64
CA PHE A 129 -7.03 -4.02 -14.10
C PHE A 129 -7.43 -2.86 -15.01
N VAL A 130 -8.13 -3.13 -16.06
CA VAL A 130 -8.62 -2.16 -17.06
C VAL A 130 -9.30 -0.94 -16.41
N HIS A 131 -9.75 -1.09 -15.17
CA HIS A 131 -10.45 -0.03 -14.43
C HIS A 131 -9.58 0.77 -13.45
N MET A 132 -8.37 0.32 -13.11
CA MET A 132 -7.55 0.98 -12.07
C MET A 132 -6.40 1.84 -12.62
N VAL A 133 -5.82 1.49 -13.77
CA VAL A 133 -4.73 2.27 -14.38
C VAL A 133 -5.06 2.56 -15.84
N PRO A 134 -5.54 3.76 -16.17
CA PRO A 134 -5.74 4.17 -17.57
C PRO A 134 -4.40 4.07 -18.34
N GLY A 135 -4.40 3.32 -19.44
CA GLY A 135 -3.25 3.25 -20.35
C GLY A 135 -2.26 2.10 -20.13
N VAL A 136 -2.51 1.20 -19.18
CA VAL A 136 -1.71 -0.03 -19.05
C VAL A 136 -2.31 -1.11 -19.95
N ALA A 137 -1.47 -1.69 -20.84
CA ALA A 137 -1.86 -2.76 -21.75
C ALA A 137 -2.27 -4.05 -20.98
N ASP A 138 -3.11 -4.87 -21.60
CA ASP A 138 -3.72 -6.08 -21.01
C ASP A 138 -2.71 -7.15 -20.49
N LYS A 139 -1.43 -7.04 -20.82
CA LYS A 139 -0.34 -7.83 -20.25
C LYS A 139 0.91 -6.99 -20.18
N LYS A 140 1.28 -6.60 -18.98
CA LYS A 140 2.52 -5.92 -18.68
C LYS A 140 3.62 -6.95 -18.38
N PRO A 141 4.87 -6.77 -18.88
CA PRO A 141 6.00 -7.58 -18.41
C PRO A 141 6.25 -7.32 -16.91
N ILE A 142 6.56 -8.37 -16.17
CA ILE A 142 6.91 -8.28 -14.75
C ILE A 142 8.30 -7.63 -14.65
N THR A 143 8.41 -6.58 -13.86
CA THR A 143 9.67 -5.85 -13.61
C THR A 143 10.31 -6.30 -12.30
N GLU A 144 11.58 -5.96 -12.08
CA GLU A 144 12.27 -6.19 -10.82
C GLU A 144 11.55 -5.51 -9.64
N MET A 145 11.01 -4.31 -9.86
CA MET A 145 10.18 -3.61 -8.89
C MET A 145 8.93 -4.40 -8.50
N ASP A 146 8.23 -5.02 -9.46
CA ASP A 146 7.05 -5.83 -9.18
C ASP A 146 7.38 -7.01 -8.27
N ILE A 147 8.54 -7.63 -8.48
CA ILE A 147 9.05 -8.71 -7.64
C ILE A 147 9.35 -8.19 -6.22
N GLU A 148 9.98 -7.02 -6.09
CA GLU A 148 10.24 -6.40 -4.78
C GLU A 148 8.93 -6.11 -4.03
N LEU A 149 7.92 -5.56 -4.71
CA LEU A 149 6.60 -5.28 -4.14
C LEU A 149 5.85 -6.55 -3.74
N LEU A 150 5.90 -7.60 -4.56
CA LEU A 150 5.35 -8.92 -4.23
C LEU A 150 6.00 -9.52 -2.97
N LEU A 151 7.32 -9.49 -2.91
CA LEU A 151 8.07 -9.96 -1.74
C LEU A 151 7.67 -9.18 -0.49
N ARG A 152 7.46 -7.87 -0.61
CA ARG A 152 7.03 -7.03 0.50
C ARG A 152 5.64 -7.43 1.00
N VAL A 153 4.68 -7.68 0.12
CA VAL A 153 3.34 -8.15 0.52
C VAL A 153 3.43 -9.49 1.25
N VAL A 154 4.19 -10.45 0.71
CA VAL A 154 4.35 -11.77 1.32
C VAL A 154 5.02 -11.68 2.70
N GLN A 155 6.07 -10.89 2.84
CA GLN A 155 6.80 -10.70 4.10
C GLN A 155 5.93 -10.03 5.17
N SER A 156 5.19 -8.98 4.80
CA SER A 156 4.44 -8.16 5.75
C SER A 156 3.05 -8.73 6.09
N SER A 157 2.41 -9.46 5.17
CA SER A 157 1.00 -9.90 5.35
C SER A 157 0.72 -11.34 4.93
N GLY A 158 1.70 -12.10 4.44
CA GLY A 158 1.47 -13.44 3.88
C GLY A 158 0.82 -14.41 4.86
N GLN A 159 1.16 -14.35 6.14
CA GLN A 159 0.53 -15.17 7.17
C GLN A 159 -0.95 -14.82 7.37
N GLN A 160 -1.27 -13.53 7.45
CA GLN A 160 -2.63 -13.04 7.61
C GLN A 160 -3.50 -13.31 6.39
N LEU A 161 -2.95 -13.16 5.18
CA LEU A 161 -3.63 -13.51 3.93
C LEU A 161 -3.99 -14.99 3.89
N ARG A 162 -3.07 -15.87 4.30
CA ARG A 162 -3.34 -17.31 4.39
C ARG A 162 -4.47 -17.65 5.36
N HIS A 163 -4.61 -16.91 6.45
CA HIS A 163 -5.70 -17.10 7.41
C HIS A 163 -7.01 -16.46 6.96
N ALA A 164 -6.95 -15.41 6.15
CA ALA A 164 -8.13 -14.71 5.67
C ALA A 164 -8.85 -15.50 4.56
N ASP A 165 -8.12 -15.93 3.54
CA ASP A 165 -8.63 -16.70 2.41
C ASP A 165 -7.53 -17.57 1.80
N ALA A 166 -7.50 -18.84 2.20
CA ALA A 166 -6.51 -19.80 1.71
C ALA A 166 -6.75 -20.20 0.24
N GLU A 167 -7.99 -20.13 -0.25
CA GLU A 167 -8.35 -20.47 -1.62
C GLU A 167 -7.85 -19.39 -2.58
N SER A 168 -8.14 -18.12 -2.30
CA SER A 168 -7.62 -17.00 -3.08
C SER A 168 -6.09 -16.95 -3.09
N LEU A 169 -5.46 -17.27 -1.95
CA LEU A 169 -4.00 -17.35 -1.90
C LEU A 169 -3.46 -18.48 -2.77
N SER A 170 -4.10 -19.67 -2.78
CA SER A 170 -3.70 -20.79 -3.62
C SER A 170 -3.82 -20.42 -5.10
N ALA A 171 -4.91 -19.78 -5.51
CA ALA A 171 -5.09 -19.31 -6.88
C ALA A 171 -3.98 -18.31 -7.31
N ILE A 172 -3.56 -17.42 -6.40
CA ILE A 172 -2.45 -16.50 -6.67
C ILE A 172 -1.11 -17.22 -6.78
N VAL A 173 -0.85 -18.22 -5.93
CA VAL A 173 0.37 -19.03 -6.02
C VAL A 173 0.44 -19.77 -7.35
N GLU A 174 -0.66 -20.37 -7.80
CA GLU A 174 -0.74 -21.02 -9.12
C GLU A 174 -0.49 -20.00 -10.25
N LEU A 175 -1.10 -18.83 -10.16
CA LEU A 175 -0.89 -17.75 -11.12
C LEU A 175 0.58 -17.31 -11.17
N THR A 176 1.22 -17.14 -10.01
CA THR A 176 2.64 -16.79 -9.91
C THR A 176 3.51 -17.84 -10.59
N GLN A 177 3.23 -19.14 -10.35
CA GLN A 177 3.96 -20.23 -10.99
C GLN A 177 3.79 -20.22 -12.52
N GLN A 178 2.58 -19.95 -13.01
CA GLN A 178 2.32 -19.83 -14.45
C GLN A 178 3.08 -18.64 -15.07
N CYS A 179 3.09 -17.49 -14.39
CA CYS A 179 3.83 -16.32 -14.84
C CYS A 179 5.33 -16.59 -14.89
N MET A 180 5.90 -17.29 -13.90
CA MET A 180 7.32 -17.62 -13.86
C MET A 180 7.73 -18.63 -14.96
N GLN A 181 6.85 -19.52 -15.37
CA GLN A 181 7.10 -20.48 -16.45
C GLN A 181 7.00 -19.88 -17.86
N GLY A 182 6.28 -18.77 -18.01
CA GLY A 182 5.95 -18.15 -19.29
C GLY A 182 6.68 -16.82 -19.60
N ALA A 183 7.37 -16.23 -18.66
CA ALA A 183 7.98 -14.90 -18.83
C ALA A 183 9.51 -14.97 -18.94
N PRO A 184 10.14 -14.39 -20.00
CA PRO A 184 11.54 -14.04 -19.91
C PRO A 184 11.66 -12.90 -18.87
N VAL A 185 12.33 -13.17 -17.77
CA VAL A 185 12.74 -12.13 -16.82
C VAL A 185 13.71 -11.21 -17.57
N VAL A 186 13.27 -10.01 -17.92
CA VAL A 186 14.14 -8.98 -18.48
C VAL A 186 14.95 -8.43 -17.31
N ALA A 187 16.12 -9.02 -17.08
CA ALA A 187 17.10 -8.45 -16.17
C ALA A 187 17.57 -7.11 -16.78
N GLU A 188 17.41 -6.01 -16.06
CA GLU A 188 18.07 -4.74 -16.36
C GLU A 188 19.57 -4.84 -16.04
N SER A 189 20.28 -5.76 -16.71
CA SER A 189 21.73 -5.77 -16.70
C SER A 189 22.22 -5.20 -18.01
N SER A 190 22.58 -3.96 -18.02
CA SER A 190 23.62 -3.32 -18.83
C SER A 190 23.31 -1.85 -19.04
N ARG A 191 23.70 -1.03 -18.07
CA ARG A 191 24.20 0.32 -18.42
C ARG A 191 25.61 0.42 -17.88
N ALA A 192 26.57 0.12 -18.79
CA ALA A 192 27.94 0.56 -18.69
C ALA A 192 28.01 2.07 -18.98
#